data_c0e580038c0a5871cd6ad920c50b3e31
#
_entry.id   c0e580038c0a5871cd6ad920c50b3e31
#
_cell.length_a   1.000
_cell.length_b   1.000
_cell.length_c   1.000
_cell.angle_alpha   90.00
_cell.angle_beta   90.00
_cell.angle_gamma   90.00
#
_symmetry.space_group_name_H-M   'P 1'
#
loop_
_entity.id
_entity.type
_entity.pdbx_description
1 polymer ?
#
loop_
_entity_poly.entity_id
_entity_poly.type
_entity_poly.pdbx_seq_one_letter_code
_entity_poly.pdbx_strand_id
1 'polypeptide(L)'
;MLGKFVYSNPTKLYFGENSLENLPQELACYGKNVMLVYGGGSIKKNGIYENVVKLLRDGGKTVFEDAGVMPNPTLEKLYEGCRIAKENKVDLILAVGGGSVCDYAKAVSVSAYCETDPWEKYYLRMEAVDNKIIPVGCVLTMVGTGSEMNGGSVITNHAAKAKIGRVFGDNVFPRFSILDPTYTFTLPRYQMVAGFFDIMSHILEQYFSGTDDNTSDYLMEGLLRSLIHSSRIAVQSPEDYEARSNIMWIATWALNTLVAKGKSTDWMVHMIGQSIGAYTDATHGMTLAAVSLPYYRHIMPYGLAKFKRFAINVWDVRPEGKTDEQIAQAGLAAMESYMRELGLVLNGRELGVYETMLDGIAQGSFILEGGYKVLTKEEIVEILKETLKA
;
A
#
# COMPACT_ATOMS: atom_id res chain seq x y z
N MET A 1 8.46 5.92 24.73
CA MET A 1 9.40 7.06 24.45
C MET A 1 9.85 6.92 23.00
N LEU A 2 9.81 8.00 22.21
CA LEU A 2 10.34 7.95 20.84
C LEU A 2 11.82 7.57 20.83
N GLY A 3 12.18 6.57 20.03
CA GLY A 3 13.56 6.16 19.80
C GLY A 3 14.34 7.18 18.96
N LYS A 4 15.63 6.97 18.79
CA LYS A 4 16.46 7.77 17.87
C LYS A 4 16.11 7.43 16.43
N PHE A 5 15.99 8.42 15.57
CA PHE A 5 15.73 8.20 14.13
C PHE A 5 16.34 9.31 13.27
N VAL A 6 16.50 9.01 11.99
CA VAL A 6 16.72 9.96 10.92
C VAL A 6 15.50 9.91 10.01
N TYR A 7 15.03 11.07 9.58
CA TYR A 7 13.96 11.17 8.59
C TYR A 7 14.46 11.97 7.39
N SER A 8 14.37 11.38 6.23
CA SER A 8 14.44 12.07 4.94
C SER A 8 13.46 11.38 3.99
N ASN A 9 12.91 12.13 3.07
CA ASN A 9 12.14 11.56 1.96
C ASN A 9 12.58 12.27 0.68
N PRO A 10 13.24 11.56 -0.25
CA PRO A 10 13.83 12.16 -1.43
C PRO A 10 12.83 12.46 -2.54
N THR A 11 11.57 12.04 -2.39
CA THR A 11 10.55 12.23 -3.41
C THR A 11 10.04 13.66 -3.44
N LYS A 12 10.19 14.33 -4.58
CA LYS A 12 9.52 15.61 -4.84
C LYS A 12 8.07 15.37 -5.22
N LEU A 13 7.14 15.92 -4.47
CA LEU A 13 5.72 15.66 -4.65
C LEU A 13 5.00 16.90 -5.18
N TYR A 14 4.23 16.71 -6.26
CA TYR A 14 3.32 17.71 -6.83
C TYR A 14 1.90 17.27 -6.53
N PHE A 15 1.13 18.13 -5.88
CA PHE A 15 -0.21 17.79 -5.42
C PHE A 15 -1.24 18.83 -5.88
N GLY A 16 -2.39 18.35 -6.33
CA GLY A 16 -3.54 19.17 -6.67
C GLY A 16 -3.97 19.01 -8.11
N GLU A 17 -5.12 19.61 -8.43
CA GLU A 17 -5.67 19.62 -9.77
C GLU A 17 -4.67 20.23 -10.77
N ASN A 18 -4.57 19.63 -11.96
CA ASN A 18 -3.63 19.99 -13.02
C ASN A 18 -2.13 19.83 -12.66
N SER A 19 -1.78 19.14 -11.57
CA SER A 19 -0.37 18.95 -11.18
C SER A 19 0.47 18.24 -12.24
N LEU A 20 -0.14 17.58 -13.24
CA LEU A 20 0.55 17.00 -14.40
C LEU A 20 1.33 18.06 -15.24
N GLU A 21 0.96 19.33 -15.15
CA GLU A 21 1.69 20.44 -15.80
C GLU A 21 3.15 20.55 -15.36
N ASN A 22 3.50 19.95 -14.23
CA ASN A 22 4.87 19.91 -13.72
C ASN A 22 5.74 18.81 -14.36
N LEU A 23 5.16 17.87 -15.12
CA LEU A 23 5.90 16.76 -15.73
C LEU A 23 7.03 17.22 -16.66
N PRO A 24 6.88 18.23 -17.53
CA PRO A 24 7.94 18.67 -18.43
C PRO A 24 9.22 19.09 -17.71
N GLN A 25 9.14 19.82 -16.60
CA GLN A 25 10.31 20.25 -15.84
C GLN A 25 11.06 19.07 -15.19
N GLU A 26 10.34 18.04 -14.74
CA GLU A 26 10.96 16.84 -14.22
C GLU A 26 11.62 16.02 -15.34
N LEU A 27 10.94 15.87 -16.48
CA LEU A 27 11.49 15.15 -17.63
C LEU A 27 12.81 15.76 -18.13
N ALA A 28 13.00 17.08 -18.03
CA ALA A 28 14.21 17.76 -18.43
C ALA A 28 15.47 17.28 -17.66
N CYS A 29 15.30 16.72 -16.47
CA CYS A 29 16.39 16.20 -15.64
C CYS A 29 16.92 14.83 -16.07
N TYR A 30 16.25 14.15 -17.02
CA TYR A 30 16.57 12.78 -17.43
C TYR A 30 16.88 12.67 -18.91
N GLY A 31 17.57 11.59 -19.30
CA GLY A 31 17.89 11.28 -20.69
C GLY A 31 16.67 11.09 -21.59
N LYS A 32 16.89 10.70 -22.83
CA LYS A 32 15.82 10.63 -23.85
C LYS A 32 14.94 9.40 -23.72
N ASN A 33 15.46 8.28 -23.21
CA ASN A 33 14.79 6.99 -23.22
C ASN A 33 13.91 6.84 -21.98
N VAL A 34 12.61 6.95 -22.14
CA VAL A 34 11.62 6.84 -21.07
C VAL A 34 10.78 5.58 -21.27
N MET A 35 10.76 4.72 -20.25
CA MET A 35 9.86 3.58 -20.21
C MET A 35 8.55 4.02 -19.56
N LEU A 36 7.46 3.98 -20.31
CA LEU A 36 6.12 4.31 -19.83
C LEU A 36 5.41 3.05 -19.36
N VAL A 37 5.24 2.94 -18.04
CA VAL A 37 4.64 1.77 -17.39
C VAL A 37 3.22 2.09 -16.96
N TYR A 38 2.25 1.24 -17.31
CA TYR A 38 0.85 1.41 -16.91
C TYR A 38 0.06 0.08 -16.89
N GLY A 39 -1.12 0.11 -16.28
CA GLY A 39 -1.96 -1.07 -16.11
C GLY A 39 -2.80 -1.44 -17.35
N GLY A 40 -4.00 -1.98 -17.14
CA GLY A 40 -4.88 -2.54 -18.17
C GLY A 40 -5.57 -1.54 -19.12
N GLY A 41 -5.21 -0.25 -19.08
CA GLY A 41 -5.70 0.75 -20.03
C GLY A 41 -6.79 1.69 -19.53
N SER A 42 -7.09 1.72 -18.24
CA SER A 42 -8.01 2.71 -17.65
C SER A 42 -7.58 4.15 -17.94
N ILE A 43 -6.28 4.43 -17.91
CA ILE A 43 -5.70 5.75 -18.22
C ILE A 43 -5.93 6.20 -19.66
N LYS A 44 -6.18 5.26 -20.59
CA LYS A 44 -6.54 5.57 -21.99
C LYS A 44 -8.00 6.02 -22.11
N LYS A 45 -8.87 5.51 -21.23
CA LYS A 45 -10.30 5.85 -21.24
C LYS A 45 -10.59 7.23 -20.65
N ASN A 46 -9.75 7.71 -19.74
CA ASN A 46 -9.93 8.99 -19.04
C ASN A 46 -8.99 10.10 -19.54
N GLY A 47 -8.24 9.87 -20.64
CA GLY A 47 -7.40 10.88 -21.29
C GLY A 47 -6.04 11.14 -20.63
N ILE A 48 -5.72 10.48 -19.51
CA ILE A 48 -4.43 10.66 -18.82
C ILE A 48 -3.29 10.18 -19.71
N TYR A 49 -3.46 9.05 -20.40
CA TYR A 49 -2.45 8.48 -21.29
C TYR A 49 -2.08 9.46 -22.41
N GLU A 50 -3.07 10.01 -23.11
CA GLU A 50 -2.87 10.95 -24.20
C GLU A 50 -2.11 12.20 -23.75
N ASN A 51 -2.48 12.73 -22.57
CA ASN A 51 -1.80 13.90 -22.00
C ASN A 51 -0.34 13.58 -21.64
N VAL A 52 -0.08 12.45 -20.98
CA VAL A 52 1.28 12.04 -20.60
C VAL A 52 2.13 11.80 -21.85
N VAL A 53 1.62 11.06 -22.83
CA VAL A 53 2.37 10.77 -24.08
C VAL A 53 2.65 12.05 -24.86
N LYS A 54 1.69 12.99 -24.90
CA LYS A 54 1.92 14.31 -25.52
C LYS A 54 3.08 15.04 -24.85
N LEU A 55 3.07 15.14 -23.52
CA LEU A 55 4.13 15.82 -22.76
C LEU A 55 5.51 15.15 -22.94
N LEU A 56 5.54 13.81 -23.00
CA LEU A 56 6.77 13.07 -23.29
C LEU A 56 7.32 13.41 -24.69
N ARG A 57 6.45 13.43 -25.70
CA ARG A 57 6.83 13.75 -27.10
C ARG A 57 7.27 15.20 -27.24
N ASP A 58 6.52 16.12 -26.66
CA ASP A 58 6.85 17.58 -26.69
C ASP A 58 8.20 17.83 -25.98
N GLY A 59 8.52 17.06 -24.95
CA GLY A 59 9.82 17.04 -24.26
C GLY A 59 10.93 16.29 -25.01
N GLY A 60 10.71 15.84 -26.23
CA GLY A 60 11.71 15.15 -27.09
C GLY A 60 12.12 13.77 -26.57
N LYS A 61 11.24 13.08 -25.78
CA LYS A 61 11.53 11.76 -25.26
C LYS A 61 11.19 10.65 -26.26
N THR A 62 12.01 9.60 -26.23
CA THR A 62 11.72 8.32 -26.90
C THR A 62 11.00 7.43 -25.90
N VAL A 63 9.77 7.04 -26.22
CA VAL A 63 8.90 6.30 -25.31
C VAL A 63 8.92 4.82 -25.64
N PHE A 64 9.21 4.00 -24.64
CA PHE A 64 9.09 2.55 -24.69
C PHE A 64 7.95 2.14 -23.75
N GLU A 65 6.87 1.61 -24.32
CA GLU A 65 5.69 1.25 -23.52
C GLU A 65 5.84 -0.13 -22.90
N ASP A 66 5.47 -0.22 -21.62
CA ASP A 66 5.29 -1.47 -20.89
C ASP A 66 3.90 -1.46 -20.24
N ALA A 67 2.94 -1.93 -21.00
CA ALA A 67 1.52 -1.96 -20.65
C ALA A 67 1.14 -3.26 -19.94
N GLY A 68 -0.05 -3.27 -19.34
CA GLY A 68 -0.67 -4.50 -18.82
C GLY A 68 -0.16 -4.91 -17.46
N VAL A 69 0.39 -3.99 -16.67
CA VAL A 69 0.69 -4.27 -15.27
C VAL A 69 -0.63 -4.57 -14.54
N MET A 70 -0.74 -5.79 -14.03
CA MET A 70 -1.92 -6.28 -13.33
C MET A 70 -1.91 -5.87 -11.84
N PRO A 71 -3.05 -5.86 -11.16
CA PRO A 71 -3.07 -5.94 -9.70
C PRO A 71 -2.23 -7.16 -9.27
N ASN A 72 -1.45 -7.04 -8.21
CA ASN A 72 -0.48 -8.06 -7.81
C ASN A 72 0.55 -8.39 -8.93
N PRO A 73 1.47 -7.47 -9.27
CA PRO A 73 2.41 -7.65 -10.38
C PRO A 73 3.20 -8.95 -10.26
N THR A 74 3.31 -9.67 -11.37
CA THR A 74 3.93 -11.00 -11.38
C THR A 74 5.42 -10.97 -11.67
N LEU A 75 6.09 -12.06 -11.30
CA LEU A 75 7.50 -12.26 -11.57
C LEU A 75 7.80 -12.31 -13.08
N GLU A 76 6.93 -12.95 -13.85
CA GLU A 76 7.07 -13.03 -15.31
C GLU A 76 7.01 -11.64 -15.93
N LYS A 77 6.07 -10.79 -15.46
CA LYS A 77 5.96 -9.40 -15.91
C LYS A 77 7.19 -8.59 -15.51
N LEU A 78 7.77 -8.83 -14.33
CA LEU A 78 9.02 -8.20 -13.91
C LEU A 78 10.17 -8.52 -14.87
N TYR A 79 10.33 -9.77 -15.28
CA TYR A 79 11.38 -10.16 -16.23
C TYR A 79 11.18 -9.50 -17.59
N GLU A 80 9.95 -9.39 -18.08
CA GLU A 80 9.63 -8.65 -19.30
C GLU A 80 10.07 -7.19 -19.22
N GLY A 81 9.68 -6.48 -18.16
CA GLY A 81 10.04 -5.09 -17.96
C GLY A 81 11.55 -4.87 -17.82
N CYS A 82 12.24 -5.77 -17.10
CA CYS A 82 13.70 -5.72 -17.00
C CYS A 82 14.38 -5.83 -18.38
N ARG A 83 13.88 -6.72 -19.25
CA ARG A 83 14.39 -6.88 -20.62
C ARG A 83 14.15 -5.58 -21.41
N ILE A 84 12.94 -5.02 -21.40
CA ILE A 84 12.61 -3.77 -22.11
C ILE A 84 13.52 -2.64 -21.62
N ALA A 85 13.67 -2.48 -20.32
CA ALA A 85 14.48 -1.42 -19.73
C ALA A 85 15.97 -1.52 -20.10
N LYS A 86 16.52 -2.73 -20.10
CA LYS A 86 17.94 -2.98 -20.41
C LYS A 86 18.27 -2.82 -21.90
N GLU A 87 17.45 -3.43 -22.78
CA GLU A 87 17.64 -3.38 -24.24
C GLU A 87 17.56 -1.93 -24.78
N ASN A 88 16.67 -1.13 -24.22
CA ASN A 88 16.42 0.25 -24.64
C ASN A 88 17.24 1.28 -23.85
N LYS A 89 18.11 0.85 -22.94
CA LYS A 89 18.97 1.73 -22.13
C LYS A 89 18.15 2.85 -21.49
N VAL A 90 17.07 2.47 -20.80
CA VAL A 90 16.10 3.41 -20.21
C VAL A 90 16.78 4.33 -19.20
N ASP A 91 16.48 5.62 -19.30
CA ASP A 91 17.00 6.68 -18.42
C ASP A 91 16.04 7.01 -17.26
N LEU A 92 14.73 6.79 -17.49
CA LEU A 92 13.65 7.04 -16.51
C LEU A 92 12.52 6.03 -16.74
N ILE A 93 12.00 5.46 -15.66
CA ILE A 93 10.74 4.72 -15.68
C ILE A 93 9.64 5.66 -15.17
N LEU A 94 8.62 5.92 -16.00
CA LEU A 94 7.45 6.71 -15.63
C LEU A 94 6.28 5.79 -15.39
N ALA A 95 5.90 5.63 -14.12
CA ALA A 95 4.77 4.83 -13.68
C ALA A 95 3.49 5.67 -13.73
N VAL A 96 2.50 5.28 -14.54
CA VAL A 96 1.20 5.95 -14.63
C VAL A 96 0.11 4.99 -14.21
N GLY A 97 -0.31 5.06 -12.94
CA GLY A 97 -1.26 4.08 -12.39
C GLY A 97 -1.40 4.14 -10.88
N GLY A 98 -1.94 3.08 -10.31
CA GLY A 98 -2.02 2.89 -8.85
C GLY A 98 -0.76 2.25 -8.27
N GLY A 99 -0.83 1.87 -6.99
CA GLY A 99 0.28 1.30 -6.24
C GLY A 99 0.97 0.11 -6.91
N SER A 100 0.22 -0.82 -7.53
CA SER A 100 0.80 -1.96 -8.25
C SER A 100 1.71 -1.53 -9.41
N VAL A 101 1.35 -0.44 -10.12
CA VAL A 101 2.18 0.10 -11.20
C VAL A 101 3.44 0.76 -10.63
N CYS A 102 3.32 1.48 -9.52
CA CYS A 102 4.46 2.08 -8.81
C CYS A 102 5.42 1.02 -8.25
N ASP A 103 4.87 -0.02 -7.62
CA ASP A 103 5.65 -1.16 -7.09
C ASP A 103 6.42 -1.89 -8.19
N TYR A 104 5.72 -2.18 -9.29
CA TYR A 104 6.32 -2.80 -10.46
C TYR A 104 7.44 -1.94 -11.06
N ALA A 105 7.22 -0.65 -11.22
CA ALA A 105 8.24 0.27 -11.74
C ALA A 105 9.50 0.29 -10.86
N LYS A 106 9.34 0.28 -9.53
CA LYS A 106 10.46 0.18 -8.59
C LYS A 106 11.15 -1.19 -8.66
N ALA A 107 10.38 -2.27 -8.82
CA ALA A 107 10.95 -3.60 -9.04
C ALA A 107 11.82 -3.65 -10.31
N VAL A 108 11.32 -3.15 -11.45
CA VAL A 108 12.09 -3.06 -12.70
C VAL A 108 13.32 -2.16 -12.51
N SER A 109 13.18 -1.04 -11.82
CA SER A 109 14.26 -0.07 -11.54
C SER A 109 15.49 -0.73 -10.90
N VAL A 110 15.28 -1.59 -9.90
CA VAL A 110 16.37 -2.28 -9.19
C VAL A 110 16.84 -3.55 -9.89
N SER A 111 15.97 -4.18 -10.69
CA SER A 111 16.21 -5.53 -11.24
C SER A 111 16.80 -5.52 -12.65
N ALA A 112 16.60 -4.44 -13.45
CA ALA A 112 16.96 -4.40 -14.86
C ALA A 112 18.46 -4.65 -15.14
N TYR A 113 19.33 -4.28 -14.22
CA TYR A 113 20.76 -4.47 -14.31
C TYR A 113 21.31 -5.50 -13.31
N CYS A 114 20.45 -6.26 -12.65
CA CYS A 114 20.85 -7.37 -11.80
C CYS A 114 21.49 -8.48 -12.66
N GLU A 115 22.66 -8.95 -12.27
CA GLU A 115 23.41 -10.00 -13.01
C GLU A 115 22.91 -11.41 -12.68
N THR A 116 22.21 -11.56 -11.58
CA THR A 116 21.61 -12.82 -11.13
C THR A 116 20.10 -12.72 -11.14
N ASP A 117 19.39 -13.77 -10.73
CA ASP A 117 17.94 -13.73 -10.61
C ASP A 117 17.53 -12.70 -9.55
N PRO A 118 16.77 -11.63 -9.93
CA PRO A 118 16.38 -10.59 -9.00
C PRO A 118 15.36 -11.05 -7.96
N TRP A 119 14.53 -12.07 -8.26
CA TRP A 119 13.62 -12.65 -7.28
C TRP A 119 14.37 -13.30 -6.14
N GLU A 120 15.32 -14.16 -6.47
CA GLU A 120 16.20 -14.82 -5.49
C GLU A 120 16.98 -13.80 -4.68
N LYS A 121 17.62 -12.84 -5.36
CA LYS A 121 18.51 -11.87 -4.72
C LYS A 121 17.76 -10.89 -3.85
N TYR A 122 16.72 -10.23 -4.39
CA TYR A 122 16.10 -9.11 -3.74
C TYR A 122 14.88 -9.47 -2.92
N TYR A 123 14.10 -10.47 -3.30
CA TYR A 123 12.85 -10.81 -2.62
C TYR A 123 12.96 -12.02 -1.69
N LEU A 124 13.82 -13.00 -1.98
CA LEU A 124 14.01 -14.14 -1.08
C LEU A 124 15.17 -13.90 -0.10
N ARG A 125 16.36 -13.54 -0.59
CA ARG A 125 17.52 -13.32 0.27
C ARG A 125 17.63 -11.92 0.85
N MET A 126 16.77 -10.98 0.44
CA MET A 126 16.73 -9.59 0.93
C MET A 126 18.09 -8.87 0.82
N GLU A 127 18.89 -9.18 -0.21
CA GLU A 127 20.21 -8.58 -0.39
C GLU A 127 20.13 -7.10 -0.78
N ALA A 128 21.17 -6.34 -0.47
CA ALA A 128 21.26 -4.94 -0.88
C ALA A 128 21.34 -4.81 -2.41
N VAL A 129 20.82 -3.69 -2.94
CA VAL A 129 20.95 -3.39 -4.37
C VAL A 129 22.37 -2.88 -4.64
N ASP A 130 23.12 -3.59 -5.45
CA ASP A 130 24.54 -3.35 -5.76
C ASP A 130 24.79 -3.03 -7.24
N ASN A 131 23.73 -2.88 -8.02
CA ASN A 131 23.78 -2.55 -9.45
C ASN A 131 23.17 -1.16 -9.73
N LYS A 132 23.25 -0.74 -10.99
CA LYS A 132 22.61 0.49 -11.46
C LYS A 132 21.10 0.46 -11.20
N ILE A 133 20.58 1.51 -10.59
CA ILE A 133 19.15 1.76 -10.35
C ILE A 133 18.65 2.76 -11.40
N ILE A 134 17.56 2.46 -12.07
CA ILE A 134 16.92 3.38 -13.00
C ILE A 134 15.99 4.31 -12.20
N PRO A 135 16.09 5.65 -12.34
CA PRO A 135 15.16 6.56 -11.66
C PRO A 135 13.70 6.25 -11.98
N VAL A 136 12.80 6.42 -11.00
CA VAL A 136 11.36 6.28 -11.18
C VAL A 136 10.66 7.62 -10.94
N GLY A 137 9.69 7.96 -11.80
CA GLY A 137 8.70 9.01 -11.56
C GLY A 137 7.31 8.40 -11.56
N CYS A 138 6.37 8.97 -10.79
CA CYS A 138 5.01 8.47 -10.67
C CYS A 138 3.98 9.52 -11.06
N VAL A 139 2.91 9.10 -11.76
CA VAL A 139 1.64 9.80 -11.91
C VAL A 139 0.56 8.91 -11.31
N LEU A 140 0.07 9.27 -10.12
CA LEU A 140 -0.79 8.42 -9.34
C LEU A 140 -2.25 8.52 -9.79
N THR A 141 -2.91 7.37 -10.00
CA THR A 141 -4.33 7.33 -10.42
C THR A 141 -5.23 6.55 -9.48
N MET A 142 -4.67 5.92 -8.45
CA MET A 142 -5.39 5.20 -7.40
C MET A 142 -4.60 5.32 -6.10
N VAL A 143 -5.29 5.56 -4.99
CA VAL A 143 -4.71 5.70 -3.65
C VAL A 143 -4.87 4.42 -2.83
N GLY A 144 -3.94 4.18 -1.94
CA GLY A 144 -3.90 3.04 -1.01
C GLY A 144 -2.50 2.84 -0.45
N THR A 145 -1.58 2.42 -1.30
CA THR A 145 -0.26 1.90 -0.93
C THR A 145 0.78 2.93 -0.49
N GLY A 146 0.59 4.23 -0.78
CA GLY A 146 1.64 5.24 -0.57
C GLY A 146 2.93 4.99 -1.37
N SER A 147 2.88 4.08 -2.36
CA SER A 147 4.04 3.60 -3.15
C SER A 147 4.73 4.69 -3.93
N GLU A 148 4.05 5.78 -4.20
CA GLU A 148 4.55 6.99 -4.87
C GLU A 148 5.55 7.78 -4.02
N MET A 149 5.63 7.51 -2.71
CA MET A 149 6.52 8.26 -1.80
C MET A 149 7.26 7.34 -0.81
N ASN A 150 7.49 6.07 -1.20
CA ASN A 150 8.27 5.11 -0.41
C ASN A 150 9.12 4.19 -1.30
N GLY A 151 9.99 3.39 -0.68
CA GLY A 151 10.84 2.41 -1.34
C GLY A 151 10.24 1.00 -1.39
N GLY A 152 8.94 0.83 -1.08
CA GLY A 152 8.28 -0.47 -1.08
C GLY A 152 8.00 -0.99 -2.49
N SER A 153 8.12 -2.29 -2.69
CA SER A 153 7.74 -2.98 -3.91
C SER A 153 7.28 -4.40 -3.57
N VAL A 154 6.12 -4.80 -4.09
CA VAL A 154 5.54 -6.12 -3.86
C VAL A 154 5.42 -6.85 -5.19
N ILE A 155 5.98 -8.06 -5.27
CA ILE A 155 5.93 -8.93 -6.46
C ILE A 155 5.35 -10.28 -6.08
N THR A 156 4.57 -10.84 -7.00
CA THR A 156 3.89 -12.14 -6.84
C THR A 156 4.55 -13.20 -7.72
N ASN A 157 4.92 -14.33 -7.12
CA ASN A 157 5.32 -15.54 -7.83
C ASN A 157 4.21 -16.58 -7.66
N HIS A 158 3.35 -16.73 -8.67
CA HIS A 158 2.24 -17.66 -8.62
C HIS A 158 2.68 -19.12 -8.55
N ALA A 159 3.79 -19.48 -9.21
CA ALA A 159 4.33 -20.85 -9.16
C ALA A 159 4.75 -21.25 -7.75
N ALA A 160 5.31 -20.32 -7.00
CA ALA A 160 5.72 -20.52 -5.61
C ALA A 160 4.60 -20.21 -4.59
N LYS A 161 3.43 -19.74 -5.04
CA LYS A 161 2.36 -19.21 -4.18
C LYS A 161 2.91 -18.19 -3.16
N ALA A 162 3.78 -17.31 -3.62
CA ALA A 162 4.46 -16.33 -2.78
C ALA A 162 4.20 -14.90 -3.31
N LYS A 163 3.76 -14.01 -2.41
CA LYS A 163 3.65 -12.58 -2.66
C LYS A 163 4.51 -11.88 -1.63
N ILE A 164 5.62 -11.29 -2.07
CA ILE A 164 6.65 -10.78 -1.19
C ILE A 164 6.82 -9.29 -1.39
N GLY A 165 6.69 -8.55 -0.29
CA GLY A 165 7.01 -7.14 -0.22
C GLY A 165 8.45 -6.93 0.25
N ARG A 166 9.13 -5.98 -0.38
CA ARG A 166 10.42 -5.50 0.06
C ARG A 166 10.44 -3.98 0.15
N VAL A 167 11.02 -3.46 1.21
CA VAL A 167 11.32 -2.02 1.33
C VAL A 167 12.80 -1.83 1.00
N PHE A 168 13.05 -1.10 -0.07
CA PHE A 168 14.39 -0.69 -0.50
C PHE A 168 14.81 0.62 0.15
N GLY A 169 16.09 0.98 0.02
CA GLY A 169 16.63 2.23 0.53
C GLY A 169 16.15 3.48 -0.25
N ASP A 170 16.51 4.66 0.24
CA ASP A 170 16.06 5.98 -0.28
C ASP A 170 16.38 6.18 -1.78
N ASN A 171 17.38 5.48 -2.32
CA ASN A 171 17.77 5.53 -3.72
C ASN A 171 16.76 4.86 -4.67
N VAL A 172 15.79 4.11 -4.15
CA VAL A 172 14.71 3.44 -4.90
C VAL A 172 13.39 4.22 -4.82
N PHE A 173 13.26 5.16 -3.91
CA PHE A 173 12.08 6.04 -3.84
C PHE A 173 11.89 6.73 -5.19
N PRO A 174 10.64 6.94 -5.65
CA PRO A 174 10.38 7.79 -6.80
C PRO A 174 11.05 9.15 -6.65
N ARG A 175 11.65 9.65 -7.71
CA ARG A 175 12.33 10.95 -7.70
C ARG A 175 11.34 12.09 -7.67
N PHE A 176 10.20 11.88 -8.31
CA PHE A 176 9.05 12.77 -8.24
C PHE A 176 7.75 11.99 -8.32
N SER A 177 6.69 12.58 -7.79
CA SER A 177 5.35 12.02 -7.86
C SER A 177 4.32 13.11 -8.11
N ILE A 178 3.42 12.87 -9.04
CA ILE A 178 2.35 13.77 -9.46
C ILE A 178 1.03 13.18 -8.98
N LEU A 179 0.36 13.90 -8.12
CA LEU A 179 -0.86 13.51 -7.44
C LEU A 179 -1.98 14.50 -7.75
N ASP A 180 -2.82 14.15 -8.71
CA ASP A 180 -4.05 14.89 -9.02
C ASP A 180 -5.25 14.11 -8.49
N PRO A 181 -5.96 14.60 -7.47
CA PRO A 181 -7.12 13.90 -6.89
C PRO A 181 -8.21 13.58 -7.93
N THR A 182 -8.35 14.37 -8.99
CA THR A 182 -9.37 14.15 -10.03
C THR A 182 -9.13 12.85 -10.80
N TYR A 183 -7.90 12.37 -10.89
CA TYR A 183 -7.57 11.09 -11.53
C TYR A 183 -8.18 9.87 -10.82
N THR A 184 -8.61 10.05 -9.58
CA THR A 184 -9.24 8.99 -8.80
C THR A 184 -10.78 8.95 -8.94
N PHE A 185 -11.41 9.94 -9.57
CA PHE A 185 -12.88 10.06 -9.65
C PHE A 185 -13.54 8.90 -10.39
N THR A 186 -12.84 8.33 -11.37
CA THR A 186 -13.36 7.23 -12.20
C THR A 186 -13.11 5.82 -11.62
N LEU A 187 -12.58 5.73 -10.40
CA LEU A 187 -12.35 4.43 -9.77
C LEU A 187 -13.66 3.70 -9.48
N PRO A 188 -13.79 2.41 -9.85
CA PRO A 188 -14.91 1.60 -9.40
C PRO A 188 -14.99 1.57 -7.87
N ARG A 189 -16.23 1.60 -7.32
CA ARG A 189 -16.47 1.62 -5.86
C ARG A 189 -15.67 0.54 -5.11
N TYR A 190 -15.63 -0.68 -5.63
CA TYR A 190 -14.90 -1.79 -5.02
C TYR A 190 -13.40 -1.47 -4.84
N GLN A 191 -12.76 -0.93 -5.88
CA GLN A 191 -11.34 -0.56 -5.82
C GLN A 191 -11.11 0.66 -4.92
N MET A 192 -12.03 1.61 -4.95
CA MET A 192 -11.97 2.81 -4.12
C MET A 192 -12.00 2.46 -2.63
N VAL A 193 -12.97 1.66 -2.18
CA VAL A 193 -13.08 1.29 -0.76
C VAL A 193 -11.98 0.33 -0.30
N ALA A 194 -11.49 -0.54 -1.19
CA ALA A 194 -10.31 -1.36 -0.93
C ALA A 194 -9.08 -0.49 -0.64
N GLY A 195 -8.87 0.57 -1.43
CA GLY A 195 -7.81 1.55 -1.19
C GLY A 195 -7.97 2.29 0.14
N PHE A 196 -9.19 2.67 0.52
CA PHE A 196 -9.45 3.32 1.81
C PHE A 196 -9.08 2.42 2.98
N PHE A 197 -9.38 1.13 2.88
CA PHE A 197 -9.03 0.21 3.94
C PHE A 197 -7.53 -0.12 3.98
N ASP A 198 -6.87 -0.16 2.83
CA ASP A 198 -5.42 -0.30 2.75
C ASP A 198 -4.71 0.85 3.50
N ILE A 199 -5.16 2.10 3.28
CA ILE A 199 -4.67 3.27 4.04
C ILE A 199 -4.90 3.09 5.54
N MET A 200 -6.11 2.67 5.94
CA MET A 200 -6.44 2.43 7.35
C MET A 200 -5.53 1.34 7.95
N SER A 201 -5.32 0.24 7.26
CA SER A 201 -4.45 -0.86 7.70
C SER A 201 -3.01 -0.39 7.88
N HIS A 202 -2.46 0.38 6.93
CA HIS A 202 -1.13 0.97 7.07
C HIS A 202 -0.99 1.78 8.37
N ILE A 203 -1.98 2.62 8.69
CA ILE A 203 -1.94 3.42 9.91
C ILE A 203 -2.08 2.53 11.15
N LEU A 204 -3.04 1.60 11.15
CA LEU A 204 -3.34 0.75 12.31
C LEU A 204 -2.16 -0.17 12.68
N GLU A 205 -1.46 -0.73 11.68
CA GLU A 205 -0.33 -1.62 11.93
C GLU A 205 0.92 -0.88 12.43
N GLN A 206 0.98 0.43 12.25
CA GLN A 206 1.96 1.31 12.88
C GLN A 206 1.48 1.86 14.22
N TYR A 207 0.18 1.93 14.44
CA TYR A 207 -0.45 2.42 15.66
C TYR A 207 -0.53 1.35 16.75
N PHE A 208 -0.99 0.14 16.42
CA PHE A 208 -1.14 -0.98 17.36
C PHE A 208 0.19 -1.69 17.64
N SER A 209 1.16 -0.92 18.10
CA SER A 209 2.47 -1.39 18.52
C SER A 209 3.02 -0.52 19.63
N GLY A 210 3.87 -1.09 20.49
CA GLY A 210 4.47 -0.37 21.61
C GLY A 210 3.44 0.11 22.65
N THR A 211 3.95 0.65 23.75
CA THR A 211 3.14 1.21 24.85
C THR A 211 3.11 2.74 24.82
N ASP A 212 3.50 3.32 23.71
CA ASP A 212 3.78 4.74 23.61
C ASP A 212 2.52 5.62 23.63
N ASP A 213 2.71 6.81 24.14
CA ASP A 213 1.83 7.96 24.02
C ASP A 213 2.70 9.13 23.51
N ASN A 214 2.86 9.20 22.20
CA ASN A 214 3.80 10.14 21.57
C ASN A 214 3.17 10.84 20.36
N THR A 215 3.90 11.81 19.80
CA THR A 215 3.46 12.61 18.64
C THR A 215 3.01 11.75 17.47
N SER A 216 3.68 10.62 17.19
CA SER A 216 3.28 9.70 16.10
C SER A 216 1.90 9.11 16.34
N ASP A 217 1.53 8.77 17.57
CA ASP A 217 0.19 8.29 17.90
C ASP A 217 -0.89 9.35 17.63
N TYR A 218 -0.66 10.59 18.06
CA TYR A 218 -1.60 11.69 17.80
C TYR A 218 -1.75 12.01 16.31
N LEU A 219 -0.66 11.95 15.54
CA LEU A 219 -0.71 12.11 14.08
C LEU A 219 -1.55 11.00 13.44
N MET A 220 -1.32 9.74 13.82
CA MET A 220 -2.06 8.60 13.28
C MET A 220 -3.56 8.65 13.66
N GLU A 221 -3.91 9.05 14.87
CA GLU A 221 -5.30 9.27 15.29
C GLU A 221 -5.96 10.37 14.45
N GLY A 222 -5.26 11.47 14.19
CA GLY A 222 -5.75 12.54 13.30
C GLY A 222 -5.97 12.07 11.87
N LEU A 223 -5.03 11.29 11.31
CA LEU A 223 -5.15 10.71 9.97
C LEU A 223 -6.33 9.72 9.89
N LEU A 224 -6.52 8.85 10.90
CA LEU A 224 -7.65 7.92 10.96
C LEU A 224 -8.99 8.66 11.00
N ARG A 225 -9.13 9.69 11.84
CA ARG A 225 -10.35 10.49 11.92
C ARG A 225 -10.66 11.20 10.60
N SER A 226 -9.65 11.79 9.96
CA SER A 226 -9.79 12.43 8.65
C SER A 226 -10.15 11.42 7.55
N LEU A 227 -9.53 10.23 7.57
CA LEU A 227 -9.86 9.15 6.62
C LEU A 227 -11.30 8.67 6.77
N ILE A 228 -11.76 8.42 8.01
CA ILE A 228 -13.13 7.98 8.29
C ILE A 228 -14.13 9.02 7.81
N HIS A 229 -13.87 10.30 8.08
CA HIS A 229 -14.73 11.41 7.62
C HIS A 229 -14.79 11.48 6.09
N SER A 230 -13.62 11.59 5.44
CA SER A 230 -13.54 11.82 4.00
C SER A 230 -14.00 10.60 3.18
N SER A 231 -13.73 9.39 3.65
CA SER A 231 -14.18 8.17 2.94
C SER A 231 -15.70 8.03 2.93
N ARG A 232 -16.39 8.42 4.02
CA ARG A 232 -17.86 8.44 4.05
C ARG A 232 -18.45 9.40 3.01
N ILE A 233 -17.82 10.56 2.82
CA ILE A 233 -18.23 11.53 1.79
C ILE A 233 -17.93 10.92 0.40
N ALA A 234 -16.71 10.43 0.16
CA ALA A 234 -16.30 9.91 -1.13
C ALA A 234 -17.12 8.70 -1.60
N VAL A 235 -17.63 7.87 -0.67
CA VAL A 235 -18.51 6.73 -1.01
C VAL A 235 -19.88 7.21 -1.53
N GLN A 236 -20.38 8.32 -1.04
CA GLN A 236 -21.65 8.92 -1.47
C GLN A 236 -21.49 9.86 -2.66
N SER A 237 -20.38 10.57 -2.70
CA SER A 237 -20.02 11.57 -3.71
C SER A 237 -18.60 11.29 -4.24
N PRO A 238 -18.43 10.33 -5.18
CA PRO A 238 -17.11 9.87 -5.63
C PRO A 238 -16.25 10.96 -6.28
N GLU A 239 -16.84 12.05 -6.74
CA GLU A 239 -16.16 13.18 -7.37
C GLU A 239 -16.00 14.39 -6.43
N ASP A 240 -16.29 14.22 -5.12
CA ASP A 240 -16.03 15.27 -4.14
C ASP A 240 -14.50 15.52 -4.03
N TYR A 241 -14.07 16.66 -4.54
CA TYR A 241 -12.65 16.98 -4.64
C TYR A 241 -11.97 17.06 -3.28
N GLU A 242 -12.62 17.67 -2.28
CA GLU A 242 -12.03 17.83 -0.95
C GLU A 242 -11.86 16.46 -0.27
N ALA A 243 -12.87 15.61 -0.31
CA ALA A 243 -12.79 14.27 0.24
C ALA A 243 -11.70 13.43 -0.46
N ARG A 244 -11.64 13.48 -1.79
CA ARG A 244 -10.65 12.73 -2.58
C ARG A 244 -9.23 13.26 -2.36
N SER A 245 -9.05 14.56 -2.26
CA SER A 245 -7.76 15.18 -1.97
C SER A 245 -7.26 14.84 -0.58
N ASN A 246 -8.13 14.91 0.43
CA ASN A 246 -7.80 14.49 1.79
C ASN A 246 -7.37 13.03 1.83
N ILE A 247 -8.13 12.11 1.21
CA ILE A 247 -7.80 10.69 1.17
C ILE A 247 -6.45 10.46 0.47
N MET A 248 -6.20 11.10 -0.67
CA MET A 248 -4.93 10.99 -1.40
C MET A 248 -3.75 11.46 -0.54
N TRP A 249 -3.90 12.58 0.17
CA TRP A 249 -2.86 13.09 1.04
C TRP A 249 -2.62 12.18 2.26
N ILE A 250 -3.70 11.66 2.88
CA ILE A 250 -3.60 10.69 3.99
C ILE A 250 -2.88 9.42 3.52
N ALA A 251 -3.18 8.90 2.33
CA ALA A 251 -2.54 7.70 1.78
C ALA A 251 -1.01 7.85 1.71
N THR A 252 -0.54 9.00 1.22
CA THR A 252 0.88 9.32 1.17
C THR A 252 1.50 9.37 2.58
N TRP A 253 0.85 10.03 3.54
CA TRP A 253 1.34 10.12 4.92
C TRP A 253 1.34 8.77 5.63
N ALA A 254 0.37 7.93 5.35
CA ALA A 254 0.21 6.62 5.99
C ALA A 254 1.45 5.72 5.79
N LEU A 255 2.18 5.87 4.66
CA LEU A 255 3.31 4.99 4.35
C LEU A 255 4.54 5.69 3.73
N ASN A 256 4.72 6.98 3.95
CA ASN A 256 5.93 7.70 3.55
C ASN A 256 7.07 7.62 4.57
N THR A 257 6.99 6.70 5.51
CA THR A 257 7.93 6.42 6.60
C THR A 257 7.92 7.42 7.77
N LEU A 258 7.12 8.51 7.73
CA LEU A 258 7.13 9.54 8.76
C LEU A 258 6.45 9.10 10.05
N VAL A 259 5.20 8.61 9.96
CA VAL A 259 4.34 8.39 11.14
C VAL A 259 4.86 7.30 12.09
N ALA A 260 5.68 6.38 11.60
CA ALA A 260 6.28 5.31 12.41
C ALA A 260 7.66 5.66 12.98
N LYS A 261 8.18 6.87 12.76
CA LYS A 261 9.53 7.21 13.21
C LYS A 261 9.65 7.12 14.72
N GLY A 262 10.67 6.37 15.16
CA GLY A 262 10.96 6.15 16.57
C GLY A 262 10.06 5.15 17.28
N LYS A 263 9.23 4.37 16.52
CA LYS A 263 8.33 3.33 17.03
C LYS A 263 8.68 1.96 16.45
N SER A 264 8.28 0.89 17.14
CA SER A 264 8.07 -0.42 16.54
C SER A 264 6.80 -0.40 15.68
N THR A 265 6.67 -1.35 14.77
CA THR A 265 5.50 -1.53 13.89
C THR A 265 5.17 -3.01 13.77
N ASP A 266 3.90 -3.33 13.57
CA ASP A 266 3.41 -4.72 13.55
C ASP A 266 3.53 -5.38 12.18
N TRP A 267 2.70 -4.98 11.23
CA TRP A 267 2.61 -5.49 9.86
C TRP A 267 2.07 -6.91 9.68
N MET A 268 1.54 -7.56 10.71
CA MET A 268 1.03 -8.94 10.60
C MET A 268 -0.25 -9.05 9.77
N VAL A 269 -1.13 -8.03 9.77
CA VAL A 269 -2.30 -8.03 8.87
C VAL A 269 -1.85 -8.06 7.40
N HIS A 270 -0.81 -7.28 7.07
CA HIS A 270 -0.23 -7.30 5.72
C HIS A 270 0.41 -8.64 5.38
N MET A 271 1.15 -9.26 6.30
CA MET A 271 1.80 -10.56 6.03
C MET A 271 0.78 -11.66 5.76
N ILE A 272 -0.29 -11.72 6.55
CA ILE A 272 -1.38 -12.69 6.34
C ILE A 272 -2.17 -12.34 5.08
N GLY A 273 -2.53 -11.07 4.88
CA GLY A 273 -3.27 -10.60 3.70
C GLY A 273 -2.52 -10.81 2.38
N GLN A 274 -1.19 -10.62 2.36
CA GLN A 274 -0.35 -10.93 1.20
C GLN A 274 -0.34 -12.42 0.89
N SER A 275 -0.24 -13.27 1.92
CA SER A 275 -0.30 -14.72 1.75
C SER A 275 -1.66 -15.17 1.21
N ILE A 276 -2.78 -14.59 1.69
CA ILE A 276 -4.10 -14.82 1.08
C ILE A 276 -4.08 -14.44 -0.40
N GLY A 277 -3.56 -13.25 -0.73
CA GLY A 277 -3.46 -12.79 -2.12
C GLY A 277 -2.63 -13.71 -3.02
N ALA A 278 -1.57 -14.34 -2.49
CA ALA A 278 -0.76 -15.31 -3.23
C ALA A 278 -1.54 -16.58 -3.62
N TYR A 279 -2.54 -16.94 -2.83
CA TYR A 279 -3.39 -18.12 -3.08
C TYR A 279 -4.64 -17.81 -3.90
N THR A 280 -5.19 -16.60 -3.82
CA THR A 280 -6.52 -16.28 -4.35
C THR A 280 -6.52 -15.21 -5.42
N ASP A 281 -5.40 -14.48 -5.58
CA ASP A 281 -5.28 -13.25 -6.39
C ASP A 281 -6.31 -12.16 -6.04
N ALA A 282 -6.90 -12.22 -4.84
CA ALA A 282 -7.89 -11.26 -4.37
C ALA A 282 -7.27 -9.85 -4.20
N THR A 283 -8.13 -8.83 -4.33
CA THR A 283 -7.76 -7.42 -4.16
C THR A 283 -7.17 -7.18 -2.77
N HIS A 284 -5.98 -6.58 -2.73
CA HIS A 284 -5.16 -6.44 -1.52
C HIS A 284 -5.91 -5.81 -0.34
N GLY A 285 -6.52 -4.64 -0.51
CA GLY A 285 -7.27 -4.00 0.59
C GLY A 285 -8.45 -4.84 1.11
N MET A 286 -9.01 -5.74 0.31
CA MET A 286 -10.05 -6.66 0.76
C MET A 286 -9.47 -7.84 1.55
N THR A 287 -8.27 -8.35 1.19
CA THR A 287 -7.61 -9.38 2.01
C THR A 287 -7.22 -8.82 3.39
N LEU A 288 -6.79 -7.55 3.46
CA LEU A 288 -6.52 -6.87 4.72
C LEU A 288 -7.80 -6.70 5.55
N ALA A 289 -8.91 -6.30 4.92
CA ALA A 289 -10.20 -6.12 5.59
C ALA A 289 -10.68 -7.42 6.25
N ALA A 290 -10.62 -8.54 5.53
CA ALA A 290 -11.05 -9.83 6.06
C ALA A 290 -10.22 -10.30 7.28
N VAL A 291 -8.91 -9.99 7.30
CA VAL A 291 -7.99 -10.42 8.36
C VAL A 291 -8.03 -9.50 9.58
N SER A 292 -8.27 -8.21 9.40
CA SER A 292 -8.03 -7.19 10.42
C SER A 292 -8.78 -7.43 11.72
N LEU A 293 -10.10 -7.64 11.68
CA LEU A 293 -10.90 -7.81 12.91
C LEU A 293 -10.55 -9.09 13.65
N PRO A 294 -10.44 -10.27 13.02
CA PRO A 294 -9.96 -11.48 13.69
C PRO A 294 -8.58 -11.28 14.33
N TYR A 295 -7.65 -10.66 13.59
CA TYR A 295 -6.31 -10.39 14.08
C TYR A 295 -6.32 -9.44 15.30
N TYR A 296 -6.98 -8.28 15.18
CA TYR A 296 -7.00 -7.30 16.27
C TYR A 296 -7.72 -7.81 17.51
N ARG A 297 -8.77 -8.63 17.39
CA ARG A 297 -9.39 -9.32 18.51
C ARG A 297 -8.42 -10.28 19.20
N HIS A 298 -7.59 -10.98 18.44
CA HIS A 298 -6.59 -11.91 18.96
C HIS A 298 -5.49 -11.19 19.75
N ILE A 299 -5.00 -10.04 19.28
CA ILE A 299 -3.89 -9.31 19.94
C ILE A 299 -4.35 -8.29 20.97
N MET A 300 -5.62 -7.92 21.01
CA MET A 300 -6.17 -6.90 21.91
C MET A 300 -5.78 -7.12 23.40
N PRO A 301 -5.82 -8.33 23.97
CA PRO A 301 -5.44 -8.55 25.36
C PRO A 301 -3.98 -8.19 25.68
N TYR A 302 -3.11 -8.23 24.68
CA TYR A 302 -1.68 -7.94 24.85
C TYR A 302 -1.36 -6.45 24.69
N GLY A 303 -2.27 -5.67 24.08
CA GLY A 303 -2.13 -4.23 23.87
C GLY A 303 -3.31 -3.40 24.36
N LEU A 304 -4.03 -3.85 25.38
CA LEU A 304 -5.33 -3.33 25.82
C LEU A 304 -5.37 -1.80 25.95
N ALA A 305 -4.34 -1.20 26.54
CA ALA A 305 -4.29 0.26 26.71
C ALA A 305 -4.34 1.03 25.38
N LYS A 306 -3.70 0.52 24.32
CA LYS A 306 -3.72 1.15 23.01
C LYS A 306 -5.06 0.93 22.30
N PHE A 307 -5.69 -0.22 22.44
CA PHE A 307 -7.03 -0.47 21.92
C PHE A 307 -8.10 0.38 22.62
N LYS A 308 -7.99 0.58 23.94
CA LYS A 308 -8.81 1.54 24.69
C LYS A 308 -8.62 2.97 24.13
N ARG A 309 -7.37 3.40 23.95
CA ARG A 309 -7.04 4.71 23.40
C ARG A 309 -7.62 4.89 21.99
N PHE A 310 -7.49 3.90 21.12
CA PHE A 310 -8.10 3.88 19.79
C PHE A 310 -9.63 4.07 19.83
N ALA A 311 -10.30 3.37 20.73
CA ALA A 311 -11.75 3.48 20.90
C ALA A 311 -12.16 4.91 21.28
N ILE A 312 -11.44 5.53 22.20
CA ILE A 312 -11.75 6.88 22.70
C ILE A 312 -11.38 7.94 21.66
N ASN A 313 -10.14 7.91 21.14
CA ASN A 313 -9.59 9.02 20.36
C ASN A 313 -9.98 8.96 18.88
N VAL A 314 -10.27 7.78 18.33
CA VAL A 314 -10.63 7.62 16.91
C VAL A 314 -12.14 7.49 16.72
N TRP A 315 -12.81 6.75 17.63
CA TRP A 315 -14.23 6.42 17.51
C TRP A 315 -15.15 7.17 18.48
N ASP A 316 -14.61 8.06 19.31
CA ASP A 316 -15.35 8.84 20.30
C ASP A 316 -16.15 7.94 21.28
N VAL A 317 -15.67 6.73 21.60
CA VAL A 317 -16.28 5.83 22.57
C VAL A 317 -16.19 6.45 23.97
N ARG A 318 -17.35 6.62 24.60
CA ARG A 318 -17.43 7.16 25.97
C ARG A 318 -17.02 6.09 26.97
N PRO A 319 -16.06 6.38 27.89
CA PRO A 319 -15.52 5.40 28.82
C PRO A 319 -16.37 5.18 30.09
N GLU A 320 -17.32 6.09 30.38
CA GLU A 320 -18.03 6.07 31.65
C GLU A 320 -18.79 4.75 31.87
N GLY A 321 -18.58 4.13 33.03
CA GLY A 321 -19.24 2.91 33.46
C GLY A 321 -18.77 1.62 32.73
N LYS A 322 -17.66 1.67 32.00
CA LYS A 322 -17.11 0.54 31.26
C LYS A 322 -15.71 0.15 31.77
N THR A 323 -15.40 -1.14 31.67
CA THR A 323 -14.00 -1.61 31.85
C THR A 323 -13.15 -1.28 30.62
N ASP A 324 -11.83 -1.36 30.76
CA ASP A 324 -10.91 -1.11 29.65
C ASP A 324 -11.13 -2.08 28.49
N GLU A 325 -11.46 -3.34 28.77
CA GLU A 325 -11.80 -4.35 27.77
C GLU A 325 -13.10 -4.00 27.03
N GLN A 326 -14.12 -3.54 27.76
CA GLN A 326 -15.39 -3.12 27.15
C GLN A 326 -15.22 -1.92 26.24
N ILE A 327 -14.36 -0.97 26.63
CA ILE A 327 -14.04 0.20 25.78
C ILE A 327 -13.29 -0.25 24.53
N ALA A 328 -12.27 -1.08 24.67
CA ALA A 328 -11.48 -1.60 23.54
C ALA A 328 -12.35 -2.40 22.56
N GLN A 329 -13.22 -3.27 23.08
CA GLN A 329 -14.20 -4.03 22.28
C GLN A 329 -15.17 -3.10 21.53
N ALA A 330 -15.65 -2.04 22.18
CA ALA A 330 -16.53 -1.05 21.55
C ALA A 330 -15.82 -0.32 20.39
N GLY A 331 -14.52 -0.06 20.52
CA GLY A 331 -13.71 0.51 19.43
C GLY A 331 -13.60 -0.41 18.22
N LEU A 332 -13.35 -1.71 18.44
CA LEU A 332 -13.33 -2.70 17.36
C LEU A 332 -14.72 -2.90 16.73
N ALA A 333 -15.79 -2.84 17.53
CA ALA A 333 -17.16 -2.89 17.01
C ALA A 333 -17.50 -1.66 16.14
N ALA A 334 -17.04 -0.47 16.54
CA ALA A 334 -17.20 0.75 15.72
C ALA A 334 -16.43 0.65 14.39
N MET A 335 -15.21 0.10 14.42
CA MET A 335 -14.43 -0.20 13.21
C MET A 335 -15.17 -1.20 12.31
N GLU A 336 -15.71 -2.29 12.86
CA GLU A 336 -16.49 -3.26 12.09
C GLU A 336 -17.71 -2.62 11.44
N SER A 337 -18.45 -1.79 12.18
CA SER A 337 -19.60 -1.05 11.65
C SER A 337 -19.20 -0.16 10.46
N TYR A 338 -18.09 0.57 10.59
CA TYR A 338 -17.54 1.38 9.51
C TYR A 338 -17.13 0.54 8.29
N MET A 339 -16.48 -0.60 8.50
CA MET A 339 -16.08 -1.49 7.41
C MET A 339 -17.30 -2.02 6.63
N ARG A 340 -18.39 -2.36 7.33
CA ARG A 340 -19.65 -2.77 6.71
C ARG A 340 -20.34 -1.61 6.00
N GLU A 341 -20.31 -0.41 6.55
CA GLU A 341 -20.82 0.83 5.92
C GLU A 341 -20.15 1.10 4.57
N LEU A 342 -18.85 0.91 4.47
CA LEU A 342 -18.12 1.04 3.20
C LEU A 342 -18.42 -0.08 2.21
N GLY A 343 -18.93 -1.23 2.65
CA GLY A 343 -19.13 -2.41 1.83
C GLY A 343 -17.85 -3.22 1.58
N LEU A 344 -16.97 -3.25 2.58
CA LEU A 344 -15.76 -4.07 2.53
C LEU A 344 -16.08 -5.56 2.67
N VAL A 345 -15.30 -6.40 2.03
CA VAL A 345 -15.40 -7.86 2.17
C VAL A 345 -14.74 -8.27 3.49
N LEU A 346 -15.54 -8.79 4.42
CA LEU A 346 -15.06 -9.24 5.73
C LEU A 346 -14.93 -10.77 5.83
N ASN A 347 -15.58 -11.50 4.90
CA ASN A 347 -15.56 -12.95 4.88
C ASN A 347 -14.51 -13.48 3.89
N GLY A 348 -13.57 -14.27 4.40
CA GLY A 348 -12.51 -14.85 3.57
C GLY A 348 -13.01 -15.78 2.45
N ARG A 349 -14.18 -16.41 2.62
CA ARG A 349 -14.78 -17.25 1.57
C ARG A 349 -15.14 -16.45 0.33
N GLU A 350 -15.61 -15.22 0.50
CA GLU A 350 -15.92 -14.32 -0.63
C GLU A 350 -14.65 -13.91 -1.40
N LEU A 351 -13.48 -14.06 -0.79
CA LEU A 351 -12.17 -13.85 -1.40
C LEU A 351 -11.55 -15.14 -1.97
N GLY A 352 -12.28 -16.24 -1.94
CA GLY A 352 -11.80 -17.54 -2.44
C GLY A 352 -10.93 -18.32 -1.45
N VAL A 353 -10.97 -17.98 -0.16
CA VAL A 353 -10.25 -18.73 0.89
C VAL A 353 -11.10 -19.92 1.35
N TYR A 354 -10.51 -21.11 1.35
CA TYR A 354 -11.13 -22.36 1.81
C TYR A 354 -10.27 -23.00 2.89
N GLU A 355 -10.89 -23.87 3.72
CA GLU A 355 -10.22 -24.57 4.82
C GLU A 355 -8.94 -25.29 4.40
N THR A 356 -8.91 -25.85 3.21
CA THR A 356 -7.75 -26.57 2.65
C THR A 356 -6.54 -25.68 2.36
N MET A 357 -6.71 -24.36 2.38
CA MET A 357 -5.65 -23.38 2.13
C MET A 357 -5.01 -22.84 3.41
N LEU A 358 -5.69 -22.97 4.56
CA LEU A 358 -5.32 -22.24 5.78
C LEU A 358 -3.89 -22.54 6.25
N ASP A 359 -3.50 -23.80 6.28
CA ASP A 359 -2.13 -24.18 6.65
C ASP A 359 -1.09 -23.60 5.69
N GLY A 360 -1.36 -23.67 4.38
CA GLY A 360 -0.47 -23.11 3.36
C GLY A 360 -0.35 -21.59 3.45
N ILE A 361 -1.47 -20.88 3.67
CA ILE A 361 -1.50 -19.42 3.88
C ILE A 361 -0.71 -19.07 5.15
N ALA A 362 -0.92 -19.80 6.25
CA ALA A 362 -0.17 -19.57 7.48
C ALA A 362 1.33 -19.82 7.29
N GLN A 363 1.73 -20.89 6.60
CA GLN A 363 3.15 -21.15 6.30
C GLN A 363 3.77 -20.06 5.41
N GLY A 364 3.03 -19.53 4.45
CA GLY A 364 3.47 -18.44 3.56
C GLY A 364 3.51 -17.05 4.22
N SER A 365 2.91 -16.88 5.40
CA SER A 365 2.93 -15.61 6.12
C SER A 365 4.26 -15.42 6.86
N PHE A 366 5.02 -14.38 6.55
CA PHE A 366 6.20 -14.04 7.34
C PHE A 366 5.79 -13.59 8.74
N ILE A 367 6.44 -14.15 9.78
CA ILE A 367 6.20 -13.75 11.17
C ILE A 367 7.12 -12.58 11.51
N LEU A 368 6.52 -11.48 11.98
CA LEU A 368 7.22 -10.28 12.40
C LEU A 368 7.09 -10.13 13.93
N GLU A 369 8.10 -9.50 14.54
CA GLU A 369 8.25 -9.43 16.00
C GLU A 369 7.93 -8.05 16.58
N GLY A 370 7.51 -7.10 15.73
CA GLY A 370 7.31 -5.70 16.14
C GLY A 370 5.96 -5.41 16.80
N GLY A 371 5.00 -6.33 16.74
CA GLY A 371 3.66 -6.20 17.30
C GLY A 371 3.58 -6.53 18.79
N TYR A 372 2.35 -6.53 19.33
CA TYR A 372 2.11 -6.89 20.76
C TYR A 372 2.35 -8.36 21.04
N LYS A 373 2.27 -9.20 20.05
CA LYS A 373 2.43 -10.65 20.18
C LYS A 373 3.11 -11.20 18.93
N VAL A 374 4.17 -11.96 19.12
CA VAL A 374 4.76 -12.79 18.07
C VAL A 374 3.86 -14.01 17.88
N LEU A 375 3.27 -14.16 16.71
CA LEU A 375 2.33 -15.25 16.41
C LEU A 375 3.06 -16.56 16.11
N THR A 376 2.42 -17.68 16.41
CA THR A 376 2.77 -18.98 15.83
C THR A 376 1.97 -19.24 14.56
N LYS A 377 2.37 -20.24 13.76
CA LYS A 377 1.62 -20.64 12.56
C LYS A 377 0.22 -21.16 12.89
N GLU A 378 0.09 -21.85 14.02
CA GLU A 378 -1.19 -22.36 14.53
C GLU A 378 -2.14 -21.20 14.89
N GLU A 379 -1.63 -20.13 15.51
CA GLU A 379 -2.44 -18.95 15.82
C GLU A 379 -2.88 -18.22 14.54
N ILE A 380 -2.04 -18.19 13.50
CA ILE A 380 -2.43 -17.64 12.20
C ILE A 380 -3.57 -18.50 11.60
N VAL A 381 -3.50 -19.83 11.69
CA VAL A 381 -4.59 -20.72 11.26
C VAL A 381 -5.89 -20.42 12.01
N GLU A 382 -5.83 -20.22 13.32
CA GLU A 382 -7.03 -19.86 14.12
C GLU A 382 -7.61 -18.50 13.68
N ILE A 383 -6.77 -17.49 13.47
CA ILE A 383 -7.19 -16.19 12.93
C ILE A 383 -7.87 -16.36 11.56
N LEU A 384 -7.28 -17.17 10.67
CA LEU A 384 -7.84 -17.46 9.36
C LEU A 384 -9.18 -18.18 9.43
N LYS A 385 -9.36 -19.13 10.38
CA LYS A 385 -10.66 -19.78 10.61
C LYS A 385 -11.74 -18.79 10.99
N GLU A 386 -11.40 -17.77 11.79
CA GLU A 386 -12.36 -16.72 12.15
C GLU A 386 -12.78 -15.90 10.93
N THR A 387 -11.89 -15.65 9.95
CA THR A 387 -12.26 -14.98 8.70
C THR A 387 -13.32 -15.73 7.90
N LEU A 388 -13.43 -17.05 8.06
CA LEU A 388 -14.42 -17.87 7.35
C LEU A 388 -15.80 -17.86 8.00
N LYS A 389 -15.94 -17.30 9.21
CA LYS A 389 -17.20 -17.20 9.96
C LYS A 389 -17.89 -15.84 9.82
N ALA A 390 -17.18 -14.80 9.38
CA ALA A 390 -17.63 -13.41 9.37
C ALA A 390 -18.80 -13.14 8.40
#